data_cd4b60a5249105946ee6d5763ea5add5
#
_entry.id   cd4b60a5249105946ee6d5763ea5add5
#
_cell.length_a   1.000
_cell.length_b   1.000
_cell.length_c   1.000
_cell.angle_alpha   90.00
_cell.angle_beta   90.00
_cell.angle_gamma   90.00
#
_symmetry.space_group_name_H-M   'P 1'
#
loop_
_entity.id
_entity.type
_entity.pdbx_description
1 polymer ?
#
loop_
_entity_poly.entity_id
_entity_poly.type
_entity_poly.pdbx_seq_one_letter_code
_entity_poly.pdbx_strand_id
1 'polypeptide(L)'
;IFTSSVAIYGLNKHNPDENHPHDPFNHYGKSKWQAEEVLREWYNKAPTERSLTIIRPTVIFGERNRGNVYNLLKQIAGGKFMMVGAGTNYKSMAYVGNIVEFIKYKLKNVAAGYEVYNYVDKPDLNMNQLVAEVEQSLNKKIPSMHLPYPLGMLGGYCFDILSKITGKKYAVSSVRVKKFCATTQFDATKVHSSGFVAPYTLSQGLDRTLQYEFVHAKKDDITFVSE
;
A
#
# COMPACT_ATOMS: atom_id res chain seq x y z
N ILE A 1 19.63 7.39 2.59
CA ILE A 1 18.30 6.74 2.74
C ILE A 1 17.78 6.38 1.37
N PHE A 2 17.28 5.15 1.20
CA PHE A 2 16.68 4.67 -0.04
C PHE A 2 15.25 4.18 0.21
N THR A 3 14.29 4.69 -0.55
CA THR A 3 12.91 4.22 -0.51
C THR A 3 12.73 3.06 -1.49
N SER A 4 12.73 1.85 -0.96
CA SER A 4 12.45 0.60 -1.66
C SER A 4 10.94 0.29 -1.66
N SER A 5 10.54 -0.96 -1.55
CA SER A 5 9.13 -1.38 -1.49
C SER A 5 9.02 -2.80 -0.92
N VAL A 6 7.92 -3.11 -0.25
CA VAL A 6 7.57 -4.50 0.11
C VAL A 6 7.29 -5.40 -1.11
N ALA A 7 7.17 -4.83 -2.32
CA ALA A 7 7.01 -5.60 -3.55
C ALA A 7 8.17 -6.56 -3.86
N ILE A 8 9.31 -6.40 -3.19
CA ILE A 8 10.46 -7.31 -3.28
C ILE A 8 10.19 -8.70 -2.69
N TYR A 9 9.23 -8.82 -1.75
CA TYR A 9 8.90 -10.11 -1.13
C TYR A 9 8.04 -11.02 -2.01
N GLY A 10 7.41 -10.47 -3.06
CA GLY A 10 6.54 -11.23 -3.94
C GLY A 10 5.10 -11.37 -3.44
N LEU A 11 4.43 -12.41 -3.93
CA LEU A 11 3.02 -12.66 -3.65
C LEU A 11 2.85 -13.81 -2.63
N ASN A 12 1.67 -13.83 -1.97
CA ASN A 12 1.23 -14.91 -1.08
C ASN A 12 2.20 -15.17 0.09
N LYS A 13 2.80 -14.12 0.62
CA LYS A 13 3.64 -14.21 1.82
C LYS A 13 2.79 -13.86 3.05
N HIS A 14 3.08 -14.54 4.16
CA HIS A 14 2.39 -14.32 5.43
C HIS A 14 3.24 -13.43 6.32
N ASN A 15 2.84 -12.16 6.44
CA ASN A 15 3.43 -11.15 7.32
C ASN A 15 4.98 -11.12 7.30
N PRO A 16 5.63 -10.99 6.10
CA PRO A 16 7.09 -11.02 6.00
C PRO A 16 7.72 -9.85 6.75
N ASP A 17 8.78 -10.15 7.49
CA ASP A 17 9.68 -9.18 8.12
C ASP A 17 10.82 -8.77 7.16
N GLU A 18 11.77 -7.96 7.64
CA GLU A 18 12.90 -7.47 6.84
C GLU A 18 13.89 -8.55 6.44
N ASN A 19 13.89 -9.71 7.14
CA ASN A 19 14.78 -10.85 6.88
C ASN A 19 14.17 -11.89 5.94
N HIS A 20 12.89 -11.70 5.57
CA HIS A 20 12.19 -12.62 4.69
C HIS A 20 12.88 -12.71 3.32
N PRO A 21 13.01 -13.92 2.72
CA PRO A 21 13.59 -14.07 1.38
C PRO A 21 12.88 -13.24 0.32
N HIS A 22 13.64 -12.69 -0.62
CA HIS A 22 13.14 -11.86 -1.71
C HIS A 22 12.70 -12.75 -2.88
N ASP A 23 11.51 -12.43 -3.44
CA ASP A 23 10.90 -13.19 -4.53
C ASP A 23 10.02 -12.25 -5.38
N PRO A 24 10.60 -11.20 -5.97
CA PRO A 24 9.82 -10.19 -6.68
C PRO A 24 9.13 -10.77 -7.92
N PHE A 25 7.81 -10.69 -7.97
CA PHE A 25 7.01 -11.27 -9.05
C PHE A 25 6.84 -10.37 -10.27
N ASN A 26 7.20 -9.08 -10.18
CA ASN A 26 7.07 -8.11 -11.27
C ASN A 26 8.36 -7.28 -11.45
N HIS A 27 8.42 -6.54 -12.57
CA HIS A 27 9.58 -5.72 -12.90
C HIS A 27 9.85 -4.61 -11.87
N TYR A 28 8.81 -4.04 -11.28
CA TYR A 28 8.94 -3.02 -10.24
C TYR A 28 9.62 -3.58 -8.99
N GLY A 29 9.11 -4.69 -8.44
CA GLY A 29 9.74 -5.33 -7.28
C GLY A 29 11.18 -5.77 -7.58
N LYS A 30 11.42 -6.32 -8.79
CA LYS A 30 12.77 -6.71 -9.22
C LYS A 30 13.72 -5.53 -9.30
N SER A 31 13.30 -4.41 -9.88
CA SER A 31 14.15 -3.20 -9.96
C SER A 31 14.47 -2.60 -8.59
N LYS A 32 13.50 -2.62 -7.66
CA LYS A 32 13.74 -2.18 -6.28
C LYS A 32 14.72 -3.09 -5.56
N TRP A 33 14.58 -4.40 -5.72
CA TRP A 33 15.53 -5.36 -5.16
C TRP A 33 16.95 -5.17 -5.72
N GLN A 34 17.10 -5.06 -7.02
CA GLN A 34 18.40 -4.81 -7.65
C GLN A 34 19.05 -3.50 -7.16
N ALA A 35 18.26 -2.45 -6.96
CA ALA A 35 18.75 -1.20 -6.40
C ALA A 35 19.23 -1.36 -4.95
N GLU A 36 18.54 -2.18 -4.13
CA GLU A 36 19.00 -2.51 -2.77
C GLU A 36 20.34 -3.26 -2.80
N GLU A 37 20.54 -4.19 -3.75
CA GLU A 37 21.80 -4.92 -3.91
C GLU A 37 22.96 -3.97 -4.23
N VAL A 38 22.78 -3.08 -5.22
CA VAL A 38 23.80 -2.07 -5.59
C VAL A 38 24.17 -1.17 -4.40
N LEU A 39 23.17 -0.72 -3.64
CA LEU A 39 23.41 0.13 -2.47
C LEU A 39 24.08 -0.63 -1.33
N ARG A 40 23.76 -1.90 -1.15
CA ARG A 40 24.41 -2.77 -0.17
C ARG A 40 25.88 -3.02 -0.52
N GLU A 41 26.18 -3.26 -1.79
CA GLU A 41 27.56 -3.36 -2.28
C GLU A 41 28.32 -2.05 -2.07
N TRP A 42 27.69 -0.92 -2.35
CA TRP A 42 28.28 0.39 -2.05
C TRP A 42 28.57 0.56 -0.57
N TYR A 43 27.63 0.22 0.31
CA TYR A 43 27.82 0.28 1.77
C TYR A 43 28.97 -0.61 2.21
N ASN A 44 29.04 -1.86 1.72
CA ASN A 44 30.05 -2.85 2.12
C ASN A 44 31.49 -2.46 1.74
N LYS A 45 31.69 -1.53 0.80
CA LYS A 45 33.04 -1.03 0.44
C LYS A 45 33.67 -0.12 1.51
N ALA A 46 32.89 0.49 2.39
CA ALA A 46 33.36 1.34 3.46
C ALA A 46 32.33 1.44 4.61
N PRO A 47 32.05 0.33 5.34
CA PRO A 47 30.95 0.25 6.30
C PRO A 47 31.15 1.13 7.54
N THR A 48 32.36 1.53 7.83
CA THR A 48 32.71 2.46 8.94
C THR A 48 32.52 3.94 8.58
N GLU A 49 32.49 4.25 7.28
CA GLU A 49 32.38 5.63 6.76
C GLU A 49 31.00 5.93 6.19
N ARG A 50 30.19 4.90 5.98
CA ARG A 50 28.91 5.00 5.28
C ARG A 50 27.74 4.60 6.15
N SER A 51 26.62 5.26 5.94
CA SER A 51 25.34 4.90 6.53
C SER A 51 24.35 4.61 5.42
N LEU A 52 23.63 3.49 5.51
CA LEU A 52 22.59 3.11 4.56
C LEU A 52 21.32 2.69 5.30
N THR A 53 20.26 3.46 5.14
CA THR A 53 18.93 3.10 5.60
C THR A 53 18.04 2.80 4.41
N ILE A 54 17.49 1.59 4.36
CA ILE A 54 16.50 1.17 3.36
C ILE A 54 15.12 1.15 4.02
N ILE A 55 14.15 1.84 3.41
CA ILE A 55 12.77 1.85 3.85
C ILE A 55 11.94 1.11 2.78
N ARG A 56 11.22 0.07 3.18
CA ARG A 56 10.33 -0.73 2.34
C ARG A 56 8.88 -0.43 2.69
N PRO A 57 8.28 0.65 2.16
CA PRO A 57 6.89 0.95 2.45
C PRO A 57 5.97 -0.06 1.77
N THR A 58 4.80 -0.25 2.38
CA THR A 58 3.64 -0.89 1.75
C THR A 58 3.00 0.05 0.73
N VAL A 59 1.75 -0.22 0.33
CA VAL A 59 1.04 0.72 -0.54
C VAL A 59 0.89 2.07 0.16
N ILE A 60 1.47 3.11 -0.45
CA ILE A 60 1.43 4.48 0.08
C ILE A 60 0.13 5.15 -0.38
N PHE A 61 -0.51 5.87 0.54
CA PHE A 61 -1.65 6.71 0.23
C PHE A 61 -1.51 8.08 0.90
N GLY A 62 -2.31 9.02 0.46
CA GLY A 62 -2.35 10.38 1.00
C GLY A 62 -2.92 11.35 -0.02
N GLU A 63 -3.01 12.61 0.39
CA GLU A 63 -3.50 13.71 -0.43
C GLU A 63 -2.69 13.81 -1.73
N ARG A 64 -3.37 14.05 -2.85
CA ARG A 64 -2.82 14.19 -4.22
C ARG A 64 -2.30 12.90 -4.85
N ASN A 65 -2.22 11.78 -4.12
CA ASN A 65 -1.77 10.51 -4.68
C ASN A 65 -2.94 9.75 -5.32
N ARG A 66 -3.02 9.78 -6.64
CA ARG A 66 -4.07 9.11 -7.46
C ARG A 66 -3.73 7.65 -7.78
N GLY A 67 -3.16 6.94 -6.82
CA GLY A 67 -2.79 5.53 -6.93
C GLY A 67 -3.92 4.53 -6.63
N ASN A 68 -3.53 3.29 -6.36
CA ASN A 68 -4.48 2.19 -6.14
C ASN A 68 -5.41 2.41 -4.95
N VAL A 69 -4.90 2.96 -3.83
CA VAL A 69 -5.73 3.25 -2.65
C VAL A 69 -6.73 4.35 -2.97
N TYR A 70 -6.31 5.43 -3.63
CA TYR A 70 -7.22 6.48 -4.08
C TYR A 70 -8.36 5.92 -4.94
N ASN A 71 -8.04 5.07 -5.91
CA ASN A 71 -9.05 4.48 -6.80
C ASN A 71 -10.04 3.61 -6.03
N LEU A 72 -9.58 2.88 -5.01
CA LEU A 72 -10.44 2.12 -4.12
C LEU A 72 -11.33 3.04 -3.28
N LEU A 73 -10.75 4.03 -2.61
CA LEU A 73 -11.50 5.01 -1.80
C LEU A 73 -12.54 5.77 -2.64
N LYS A 74 -12.20 6.13 -3.89
CA LYS A 74 -13.13 6.77 -4.85
C LYS A 74 -14.32 5.87 -5.18
N GLN A 75 -14.11 4.58 -5.37
CA GLN A 75 -15.21 3.63 -5.63
C GLN A 75 -16.11 3.49 -4.40
N ILE A 76 -15.53 3.38 -3.22
CA ILE A 76 -16.26 3.29 -1.94
C ILE A 76 -17.06 4.59 -1.73
N ALA A 77 -16.42 5.74 -1.76
CA ALA A 77 -17.04 7.06 -1.57
C ALA A 77 -18.15 7.35 -2.59
N GLY A 78 -17.97 6.86 -3.82
CA GLY A 78 -18.97 7.00 -4.89
C GLY A 78 -20.22 6.13 -4.75
N GLY A 79 -20.28 5.24 -3.74
CA GLY A 79 -21.40 4.32 -3.51
C GLY A 79 -21.57 3.23 -4.58
N LYS A 80 -20.55 3.05 -5.44
CA LYS A 80 -20.53 2.02 -6.51
C LYS A 80 -19.64 0.82 -6.16
N PHE A 81 -19.19 0.78 -4.90
CA PHE A 81 -18.32 -0.28 -4.43
C PHE A 81 -19.13 -1.54 -4.12
N MET A 82 -18.64 -2.66 -4.63
CA MET A 82 -19.17 -3.98 -4.35
C MET A 82 -18.09 -4.81 -3.70
N MET A 83 -18.31 -5.26 -2.47
CA MET A 83 -17.40 -6.14 -1.78
C MET A 83 -17.43 -7.52 -2.41
N VAL A 84 -16.29 -8.05 -2.82
CA VAL A 84 -16.15 -9.44 -3.25
C VAL A 84 -15.63 -10.26 -2.08
N GLY A 85 -16.37 -11.31 -1.71
CA GLY A 85 -16.09 -12.12 -0.53
C GLY A 85 -16.60 -11.49 0.77
N ALA A 86 -16.13 -11.98 1.89
CA ALA A 86 -16.56 -11.56 3.23
C ALA A 86 -16.00 -10.20 3.69
N GLY A 87 -15.03 -9.64 2.99
CA GLY A 87 -14.37 -8.39 3.37
C GLY A 87 -13.48 -8.47 4.60
N THR A 88 -13.12 -9.67 5.05
CA THR A 88 -12.28 -9.90 6.24
C THR A 88 -10.79 -9.93 5.94
N ASN A 89 -10.41 -9.80 4.68
CA ASN A 89 -9.02 -9.74 4.25
C ASN A 89 -8.36 -8.42 4.64
N TYR A 90 -7.19 -8.50 5.26
CA TYR A 90 -6.43 -7.34 5.75
C TYR A 90 -5.55 -6.73 4.67
N LYS A 91 -5.34 -5.42 4.77
CA LYS A 91 -4.47 -4.63 3.90
C LYS A 91 -3.52 -3.76 4.73
N SER A 92 -2.23 -4.02 4.63
CA SER A 92 -1.23 -3.09 5.15
C SER A 92 -1.15 -1.85 4.26
N MET A 93 -1.21 -0.68 4.88
CA MET A 93 -1.14 0.62 4.21
C MET A 93 -0.19 1.55 4.94
N ALA A 94 0.30 2.58 4.25
CA ALA A 94 1.18 3.58 4.83
C ALA A 94 0.74 4.99 4.38
N TYR A 95 0.46 5.85 5.34
CA TYR A 95 0.13 7.25 5.08
C TYR A 95 1.40 8.03 4.73
N VAL A 96 1.37 8.78 3.64
CA VAL A 96 2.54 9.52 3.14
C VAL A 96 3.12 10.47 4.17
N GLY A 97 2.28 11.14 4.97
CA GLY A 97 2.71 12.05 6.02
C GLY A 97 3.58 11.36 7.07
N ASN A 98 3.21 10.14 7.48
CA ASN A 98 3.98 9.35 8.44
C ASN A 98 5.33 8.88 7.86
N ILE A 99 5.35 8.47 6.59
CA ILE A 99 6.60 8.08 5.91
C ILE A 99 7.57 9.26 5.84
N VAL A 100 7.09 10.44 5.49
CA VAL A 100 7.91 11.66 5.45
C VAL A 100 8.52 11.96 6.81
N GLU A 101 7.73 11.87 7.89
CA GLU A 101 8.25 12.10 9.25
C GLU A 101 9.21 10.99 9.70
N PHE A 102 9.02 9.73 9.27
CA PHE A 102 9.99 8.67 9.52
C PHE A 102 11.31 8.93 8.80
N ILE A 103 11.28 9.39 7.55
CA ILE A 103 12.50 9.78 6.81
C ILE A 103 13.21 10.92 7.54
N LYS A 104 12.48 11.95 7.98
CA LYS A 104 13.04 13.06 8.78
C LYS A 104 13.65 12.57 10.10
N TYR A 105 12.96 11.65 10.79
CA TYR A 105 13.46 11.03 12.01
C TYR A 105 14.82 10.34 11.78
N LYS A 106 14.92 9.53 10.71
CA LYS A 106 16.16 8.84 10.35
C LYS A 106 17.26 9.82 9.91
N LEU A 107 16.94 10.93 9.25
CA LEU A 107 17.90 11.98 8.89
C LEU A 107 18.46 12.73 10.11
N LYS A 108 17.63 12.93 11.14
CA LYS A 108 18.07 13.57 12.39
C LYS A 108 18.87 12.63 13.29
N ASN A 109 18.62 11.34 13.20
CA ASN A 109 19.23 10.30 14.04
C ASN A 109 20.08 9.35 13.17
N VAL A 110 20.98 9.93 12.38
CA VAL A 110 21.89 9.14 11.54
C VAL A 110 22.83 8.35 12.42
N ALA A 111 22.69 7.03 12.42
CA ALA A 111 23.66 6.11 12.97
C ALA A 111 24.52 5.52 11.84
N ALA A 112 25.82 5.35 12.08
CA ALA A 112 26.64 4.58 11.17
C ALA A 112 26.12 3.14 11.09
N GLY A 113 26.07 2.59 9.89
CA GLY A 113 25.66 1.20 9.72
C GLY A 113 24.64 0.99 8.61
N TYR A 114 24.13 -0.25 8.56
CA TYR A 114 23.15 -0.72 7.60
C TYR A 114 21.84 -1.07 8.30
N GLU A 115 20.75 -0.43 7.90
CA GLU A 115 19.44 -0.66 8.47
C GLU A 115 18.39 -0.83 7.36
N VAL A 116 17.47 -1.76 7.57
CA VAL A 116 16.30 -1.97 6.70
C VAL A 116 15.06 -1.92 7.56
N TYR A 117 14.00 -1.27 7.06
CA TYR A 117 12.70 -1.15 7.73
C TYR A 117 11.56 -1.43 6.76
N ASN A 118 10.68 -2.36 7.10
CA ASN A 118 9.34 -2.36 6.54
C ASN A 118 8.55 -1.21 7.16
N TYR A 119 7.87 -0.42 6.33
CA TYR A 119 7.05 0.67 6.85
C TYR A 119 5.56 0.39 6.61
N VAL A 120 4.83 0.28 7.71
CA VAL A 120 3.37 0.05 7.75
C VAL A 120 2.78 0.86 8.89
N ASP A 121 1.69 1.56 8.65
CA ASP A 121 0.89 2.14 9.73
C ASP A 121 -0.03 1.06 10.33
N LYS A 122 0.13 0.78 11.59
CA LYS A 122 -0.64 -0.22 12.34
C LYS A 122 -1.72 0.43 13.22
N PRO A 123 -2.82 -0.29 13.49
CA PRO A 123 -3.16 -1.66 13.06
C PRO A 123 -3.60 -1.71 11.59
N ASP A 124 -3.36 -2.86 10.92
CA ASP A 124 -3.93 -3.09 9.60
C ASP A 124 -5.46 -3.11 9.65
N LEU A 125 -6.10 -2.58 8.62
CA LEU A 125 -7.55 -2.64 8.46
C LEU A 125 -7.94 -3.79 7.53
N ASN A 126 -9.02 -4.49 7.87
CA ASN A 126 -9.70 -5.34 6.89
C ASN A 126 -10.60 -4.48 5.98
N MET A 127 -11.10 -5.07 4.90
CA MET A 127 -11.88 -4.32 3.92
C MET A 127 -13.20 -3.78 4.48
N ASN A 128 -13.85 -4.47 5.42
CA ASN A 128 -15.06 -3.97 6.08
C ASN A 128 -14.75 -2.76 6.98
N GLN A 129 -13.65 -2.82 7.72
CA GLN A 129 -13.18 -1.69 8.53
C GLN A 129 -12.82 -0.49 7.65
N LEU A 130 -12.16 -0.72 6.50
CA LEU A 130 -11.86 0.38 5.57
C LEU A 130 -13.12 1.06 5.04
N VAL A 131 -14.17 0.29 4.71
CA VAL A 131 -15.47 0.86 4.30
C VAL A 131 -16.08 1.66 5.43
N ALA A 132 -16.05 1.16 6.68
CA ALA A 132 -16.56 1.88 7.84
C ALA A 132 -15.81 3.21 8.10
N GLU A 133 -14.48 3.23 7.95
CA GLU A 133 -13.68 4.47 8.02
C GLU A 133 -14.14 5.50 6.97
N VAL A 134 -14.41 5.05 5.73
CA VAL A 134 -14.91 5.95 4.68
C VAL A 134 -16.32 6.46 5.00
N GLU A 135 -17.21 5.60 5.51
CA GLU A 135 -18.56 6.00 5.94
C GLU A 135 -18.50 7.07 7.02
N GLN A 136 -17.67 6.86 8.04
CA GLN A 136 -17.49 7.77 9.16
C GLN A 136 -16.90 9.10 8.70
N SER A 137 -15.81 9.09 7.92
CA SER A 137 -15.13 10.28 7.44
C SER A 137 -16.02 11.15 6.55
N LEU A 138 -16.80 10.53 5.66
CA LEU A 138 -17.65 11.26 4.71
C LEU A 138 -19.07 11.50 5.24
N ASN A 139 -19.39 11.05 6.45
CA ASN A 139 -20.74 11.07 7.04
C ASN A 139 -21.81 10.56 6.06
N LYS A 140 -21.53 9.45 5.39
CA LYS A 140 -22.36 8.92 4.32
C LYS A 140 -22.50 7.40 4.43
N LYS A 141 -23.73 6.88 4.44
CA LYS A 141 -23.94 5.43 4.37
C LYS A 141 -23.55 4.90 2.98
N ILE A 142 -22.73 3.85 2.98
CA ILE A 142 -22.27 3.17 1.78
C ILE A 142 -22.97 1.81 1.69
N PRO A 143 -23.64 1.49 0.57
CA PRO A 143 -24.28 0.20 0.43
C PRO A 143 -23.28 -0.95 0.58
N SER A 144 -23.47 -1.80 1.58
CA SER A 144 -22.64 -2.97 1.82
C SER A 144 -23.12 -4.18 1.02
N MET A 145 -22.98 -4.13 -0.30
CA MET A 145 -23.34 -5.27 -1.14
C MET A 145 -22.17 -6.24 -1.25
N HIS A 146 -22.37 -7.46 -0.81
CA HIS A 146 -21.36 -8.51 -0.86
C HIS A 146 -21.66 -9.49 -2.00
N LEU A 147 -20.71 -9.62 -2.93
CA LEU A 147 -20.73 -10.62 -3.98
C LEU A 147 -19.96 -11.86 -3.51
N PRO A 148 -20.53 -13.06 -3.47
CA PRO A 148 -19.79 -14.27 -3.14
C PRO A 148 -18.54 -14.42 -3.98
N TYR A 149 -17.41 -14.83 -3.35
CA TYR A 149 -16.12 -14.94 -4.04
C TYR A 149 -16.17 -15.76 -5.35
N PRO A 150 -16.85 -16.94 -5.40
CA PRO A 150 -16.95 -17.71 -6.65
C PRO A 150 -17.63 -16.92 -7.79
N LEU A 151 -18.67 -16.13 -7.48
CA LEU A 151 -19.34 -15.29 -8.48
C LEU A 151 -18.45 -14.14 -8.93
N GLY A 152 -17.70 -13.52 -8.02
CA GLY A 152 -16.69 -12.52 -8.36
C GLY A 152 -15.61 -13.07 -9.28
N MET A 153 -15.15 -14.29 -9.02
CA MET A 153 -14.15 -14.97 -9.86
C MET A 153 -14.72 -15.33 -11.23
N LEU A 154 -15.96 -15.83 -11.30
CA LEU A 154 -16.64 -16.12 -12.57
C LEU A 154 -16.76 -14.85 -13.43
N GLY A 155 -17.19 -13.74 -12.84
CA GLY A 155 -17.22 -12.45 -13.51
C GLY A 155 -15.84 -12.01 -14.00
N GLY A 156 -14.80 -12.18 -13.17
CA GLY A 156 -13.41 -11.91 -13.54
C GLY A 156 -12.95 -12.71 -14.78
N TYR A 157 -13.24 -14.00 -14.84
CA TYR A 157 -12.93 -14.85 -15.99
C TYR A 157 -13.70 -14.44 -17.25
N CYS A 158 -14.98 -14.08 -17.13
CA CYS A 158 -15.76 -13.56 -18.26
C CYS A 158 -15.10 -12.31 -18.87
N PHE A 159 -14.65 -11.37 -18.03
CA PHE A 159 -13.93 -10.19 -18.50
C PHE A 159 -12.55 -10.50 -19.09
N ASP A 160 -11.85 -11.52 -18.57
CA ASP A 160 -10.58 -11.97 -19.15
C ASP A 160 -10.77 -12.52 -20.57
N ILE A 161 -11.82 -13.32 -20.79
CA ILE A 161 -12.20 -13.83 -22.12
C ILE A 161 -12.58 -12.68 -23.06
N LEU A 162 -13.45 -11.76 -22.59
CA LEU A 162 -13.87 -10.60 -23.37
C LEU A 162 -12.69 -9.70 -23.74
N SER A 163 -11.71 -9.53 -22.83
CA SER A 163 -10.47 -8.80 -23.10
C SER A 163 -9.65 -9.44 -24.22
N LYS A 164 -9.57 -10.78 -24.23
CA LYS A 164 -8.89 -11.51 -25.31
C LYS A 164 -9.58 -11.37 -26.67
N ILE A 165 -10.91 -11.38 -26.69
CA ILE A 165 -11.71 -11.27 -27.93
C ILE A 165 -11.67 -9.84 -28.47
N THR A 166 -11.82 -8.83 -27.59
CA THR A 166 -11.97 -7.42 -28.01
C THR A 166 -10.65 -6.66 -28.09
N GLY A 167 -9.55 -7.22 -27.54
CA GLY A 167 -8.26 -6.51 -27.39
C GLY A 167 -8.29 -5.36 -26.36
N LYS A 168 -9.44 -5.11 -25.69
CA LYS A 168 -9.62 -4.02 -24.74
C LYS A 168 -9.27 -4.47 -23.31
N LYS A 169 -8.61 -3.59 -22.53
CA LYS A 169 -8.36 -3.81 -21.11
C LYS A 169 -9.56 -3.34 -20.28
N TYR A 170 -10.15 -4.25 -19.50
CA TYR A 170 -11.26 -3.94 -18.60
C TYR A 170 -10.76 -3.68 -17.17
N ALA A 171 -11.55 -2.91 -16.41
CA ALA A 171 -11.25 -2.60 -15.01
C ALA A 171 -11.35 -3.83 -14.09
N VAL A 172 -12.10 -4.86 -14.48
CA VAL A 172 -12.28 -6.12 -13.76
C VAL A 172 -11.53 -7.23 -14.48
N SER A 173 -10.86 -8.11 -13.74
CA SER A 173 -10.22 -9.33 -14.22
C SER A 173 -10.08 -10.34 -13.07
N SER A 174 -9.93 -11.62 -13.38
CA SER A 174 -9.76 -12.68 -12.37
C SER A 174 -8.57 -12.39 -11.46
N VAL A 175 -7.46 -11.91 -12.00
CA VAL A 175 -6.25 -11.54 -11.25
C VAL A 175 -6.52 -10.37 -10.31
N ARG A 176 -7.30 -9.38 -10.74
CA ARG A 176 -7.66 -8.24 -9.87
C ARG A 176 -8.59 -8.65 -8.74
N VAL A 177 -9.58 -9.50 -9.00
CA VAL A 177 -10.45 -10.09 -7.97
C VAL A 177 -9.63 -10.86 -6.95
N LYS A 178 -8.71 -11.73 -7.39
CA LYS A 178 -7.80 -12.49 -6.53
C LYS A 178 -6.97 -11.57 -5.63
N LYS A 179 -6.32 -10.56 -6.22
CA LYS A 179 -5.51 -9.58 -5.48
C LYS A 179 -6.33 -8.76 -4.50
N PHE A 180 -7.54 -8.38 -4.87
CA PHE A 180 -8.45 -7.65 -4.00
C PHE A 180 -8.82 -8.46 -2.76
N CYS A 181 -9.18 -9.74 -2.92
CA CYS A 181 -9.60 -10.62 -1.83
C CYS A 181 -8.42 -11.18 -1.00
N ALA A 182 -7.19 -11.07 -1.48
CA ALA A 182 -6.02 -11.56 -0.75
C ALA A 182 -5.71 -10.68 0.47
N THR A 183 -5.32 -11.30 1.58
CA THR A 183 -4.68 -10.60 2.69
C THR A 183 -3.26 -10.25 2.30
N THR A 184 -2.87 -8.99 2.52
CA THR A 184 -1.52 -8.47 2.29
C THR A 184 -1.08 -7.72 3.54
N GLN A 185 -0.41 -8.44 4.43
CA GLN A 185 0.13 -7.93 5.68
C GLN A 185 1.64 -8.05 5.70
N PHE A 186 2.29 -7.11 6.37
CA PHE A 186 3.74 -7.09 6.54
C PHE A 186 4.06 -6.80 8.01
N ASP A 187 5.12 -7.44 8.51
CA ASP A 187 5.64 -7.12 9.83
C ASP A 187 6.29 -5.73 9.81
N ALA A 188 6.00 -4.95 10.83
CA ALA A 188 6.52 -3.61 11.03
C ALA A 188 7.05 -3.41 12.46
N THR A 189 7.31 -4.50 13.16
CA THR A 189 7.79 -4.47 14.55
C THR A 189 9.04 -3.62 14.68
N LYS A 190 9.95 -3.73 13.72
CA LYS A 190 11.21 -3.00 13.73
C LYS A 190 11.02 -1.48 13.65
N VAL A 191 10.14 -0.98 12.81
CA VAL A 191 9.89 0.48 12.72
C VAL A 191 9.18 0.97 13.99
N HIS A 192 8.23 0.22 14.53
CA HIS A 192 7.51 0.60 15.75
C HIS A 192 8.36 0.50 17.02
N SER A 193 9.42 -0.32 17.04
CA SER A 193 10.38 -0.41 18.14
C SER A 193 11.60 0.52 17.97
N SER A 194 11.68 1.29 16.89
CA SER A 194 12.82 2.17 16.58
C SER A 194 12.87 3.46 17.41
N GLY A 195 11.88 3.72 18.27
CA GLY A 195 11.69 5.00 18.97
C GLY A 195 10.96 6.07 18.14
N PHE A 196 10.65 5.79 16.87
CA PHE A 196 9.81 6.66 16.06
C PHE A 196 8.33 6.56 16.48
N VAL A 197 7.70 7.71 16.66
CA VAL A 197 6.26 7.81 16.89
C VAL A 197 5.63 8.50 15.68
N ALA A 198 4.76 7.77 14.98
CA ALA A 198 4.04 8.32 13.83
C ALA A 198 3.09 9.44 14.30
N PRO A 199 3.09 10.63 13.66
CA PRO A 199 2.26 11.76 14.08
C PRO A 199 0.76 11.54 13.81
N TYR A 200 0.41 10.61 12.93
CA TYR A 200 -0.97 10.30 12.59
C TYR A 200 -1.27 8.81 12.75
N THR A 201 -2.45 8.48 13.26
CA THR A 201 -2.97 7.12 13.17
C THR A 201 -3.37 6.82 11.71
N LEU A 202 -3.55 5.53 11.37
CA LEU A 202 -4.02 5.14 10.04
C LEU A 202 -5.39 5.77 9.72
N SER A 203 -6.33 5.78 10.69
CA SER A 203 -7.64 6.42 10.55
C SER A 203 -7.54 7.92 10.31
N GLN A 204 -6.66 8.63 11.02
CA GLN A 204 -6.41 10.05 10.79
C GLN A 204 -5.84 10.33 9.39
N GLY A 205 -4.91 9.49 8.93
CA GLY A 205 -4.36 9.58 7.57
C GLY A 205 -5.44 9.35 6.50
N LEU A 206 -6.33 8.37 6.72
CA LEU A 206 -7.47 8.10 5.84
C LEU A 206 -8.45 9.28 5.84
N ASP A 207 -8.84 9.78 6.99
CA ASP A 207 -9.74 10.93 7.10
C ASP A 207 -9.19 12.15 6.36
N ARG A 208 -7.95 12.53 6.62
CA ARG A 208 -7.28 13.64 5.91
C ARG A 208 -7.32 13.46 4.39
N THR A 209 -7.03 12.24 3.92
CA THR A 209 -7.05 11.91 2.49
C THR A 209 -8.46 12.01 1.92
N LEU A 210 -9.46 11.46 2.62
CA LEU A 210 -10.86 11.47 2.19
C LEU A 210 -11.44 12.89 2.15
N GLN A 211 -11.20 13.69 3.19
CA GLN A 211 -11.64 15.08 3.25
C GLN A 211 -11.02 15.91 2.13
N TYR A 212 -9.71 15.75 1.90
CA TYR A 212 -9.01 16.47 0.83
C TYR A 212 -9.51 16.08 -0.57
N GLU A 213 -9.66 14.78 -0.84
CA GLU A 213 -9.92 14.28 -2.18
C GLU A 213 -11.39 14.30 -2.58
N PHE A 214 -12.32 14.18 -1.62
CA PHE A 214 -13.75 13.97 -1.93
C PHE A 214 -14.67 15.05 -1.35
N VAL A 215 -14.21 15.85 -0.39
CA VAL A 215 -14.99 16.95 0.19
C VAL A 215 -14.45 18.32 -0.24
N HIS A 216 -13.14 18.53 -0.13
CA HIS A 216 -12.49 19.82 -0.36
C HIS A 216 -11.57 19.82 -1.60
N ALA A 217 -11.82 18.93 -2.57
CA ALA A 217 -10.99 18.82 -3.76
C ALA A 217 -10.81 20.15 -4.49
N LYS A 218 -9.57 20.59 -4.68
CA LYS A 218 -9.23 21.77 -5.43
C LYS A 218 -9.04 21.42 -6.91
N LYS A 219 -9.67 22.17 -7.82
CA LYS A 219 -9.62 21.87 -9.26
C LYS A 219 -8.23 21.97 -9.89
N ASP A 220 -7.34 22.78 -9.32
CA ASP A 220 -6.03 23.11 -9.91
C ASP A 220 -4.84 22.50 -9.17
N ASP A 221 -5.08 21.51 -8.29
CA ASP A 221 -3.99 20.87 -7.55
C ASP A 221 -3.20 19.90 -8.42
N ILE A 222 -1.87 19.98 -8.31
CA ILE A 222 -0.96 18.99 -8.90
C ILE A 222 -1.24 17.64 -8.24
N THR A 223 -1.59 16.65 -9.05
CA THR A 223 -1.84 15.28 -8.58
C THR A 223 -0.78 14.34 -9.14
N PHE A 224 -0.44 13.31 -8.37
CA PHE A 224 0.51 12.28 -8.74
C PHE A 224 -0.24 10.98 -9.01
N VAL A 225 0.02 10.36 -10.16
CA VAL A 225 -0.52 9.05 -10.50
C VAL A 225 0.56 8.03 -10.20
N SER A 226 0.29 7.13 -9.24
CA SER A 226 1.14 5.97 -8.93
C SER A 226 0.40 4.69 -9.32
N GLU A 227 1.09 3.78 -10.01
CA GLU A 227 0.56 2.47 -10.39
C GLU A 227 0.55 1.47 -9.22
#